data_a3075d9e0ab0413de89234dfa8a55d2f
#
_entry.id   a3075d9e0ab0413de89234dfa8a55d2f
#
_cell.length_a   1.000
_cell.length_b   1.000
_cell.length_c   1.000
_cell.angle_alpha   90.00
_cell.angle_beta   90.00
_cell.angle_gamma   90.00
#
_symmetry.space_group_name_H-M   'P 1'
#
loop_
_entity.id
_entity.type
_entity.pdbx_description
1 polymer ?
#
loop_
_entity_poly.entity_id
_entity_poly.type
_entity_poly.pdbx_seq_one_letter_code
_entity_poly.pdbx_strand_id
1 'polypeptide(L)'
;NPIYRRVVLKLSGESLSRVGERGINMEEVADISRQINLALEQGCQVAIVCGGGNILRGAQFKEKNVAIHEATAHYMGMLATVINALALQDALECIGCQTRVMSAIRMDGVAEPYIRRRASRHLEKGRVVILAAGTGSPYVTTDTAAAQRAMELEADILLKATRVDGVYSEDPEKNPHAVFYPELDFQTVIEQGLRVMDSTAISHCMENKMPILVFN
;
A
#
# COMPACT_ATOMS: atom_id res chain seq x y z
N ASN A 1 21.45 -3.49 -13.11
CA ASN A 1 21.16 -3.21 -11.71
C ASN A 1 19.94 -2.27 -11.66
N PRO A 2 18.94 -2.52 -10.81
CA PRO A 2 17.81 -1.63 -10.67
C PRO A 2 18.26 -0.25 -10.16
N ILE A 3 17.50 0.79 -10.52
CA ILE A 3 17.76 2.17 -10.01
C ILE A 3 17.56 2.19 -8.49
N TYR A 4 16.53 1.47 -8.00
CA TYR A 4 16.23 1.31 -6.58
C TYR A 4 16.41 -0.14 -6.17
N ARG A 5 17.17 -0.38 -5.12
CA ARG A 5 17.43 -1.73 -4.62
C ARG A 5 16.28 -2.26 -3.78
N ARG A 6 15.70 -1.42 -2.92
CA ARG A 6 14.60 -1.80 -2.03
C ARG A 6 13.47 -0.78 -2.13
N VAL A 7 12.28 -1.26 -2.38
CA VAL A 7 11.09 -0.44 -2.53
C VAL A 7 9.98 -0.89 -1.59
N VAL A 8 9.16 0.05 -1.15
CA VAL A 8 7.85 -0.23 -0.56
C VAL A 8 6.80 0.17 -1.57
N LEU A 9 5.99 -0.78 -2.01
CA LEU A 9 4.88 -0.59 -2.93
C LEU A 9 3.58 -0.47 -2.14
N LYS A 10 2.93 0.68 -2.21
CA LYS A 10 1.59 0.89 -1.66
C LYS A 10 0.55 0.65 -2.75
N LEU A 11 -0.34 -0.30 -2.49
CA LEU A 11 -1.50 -0.61 -3.31
C LEU A 11 -2.78 -0.19 -2.59
N SER A 12 -3.74 0.37 -3.32
CA SER A 12 -5.09 0.51 -2.78
C SER A 12 -5.78 -0.86 -2.79
N GLY A 13 -6.68 -1.12 -1.82
CA GLY A 13 -7.47 -2.36 -1.85
C GLY A 13 -8.29 -2.50 -3.13
N GLU A 14 -8.74 -1.38 -3.69
CA GLU A 14 -9.51 -1.34 -4.94
C GLU A 14 -8.73 -1.81 -6.17
N SER A 15 -7.38 -1.82 -6.11
CA SER A 15 -6.54 -2.39 -7.16
C SER A 15 -6.71 -3.92 -7.29
N LEU A 16 -7.22 -4.58 -6.23
CA LEU A 16 -7.46 -6.03 -6.20
C LEU A 16 -8.88 -6.40 -6.62
N SER A 17 -9.68 -5.45 -7.09
CA SER A 17 -11.04 -5.67 -7.61
C SER A 17 -11.21 -4.96 -8.95
N ARG A 18 -12.16 -5.45 -9.76
CA ARG A 18 -12.56 -4.73 -10.97
C ARG A 18 -13.17 -3.38 -10.64
N VAL A 19 -13.05 -2.44 -11.56
CA VAL A 19 -13.61 -1.10 -11.41
C VAL A 19 -15.12 -1.18 -11.12
N GLY A 20 -15.52 -0.57 -10.00
CA GLY A 20 -16.93 -0.55 -9.55
C GLY A 20 -17.38 -1.80 -8.79
N GLU A 21 -16.58 -2.85 -8.71
CA GLU A 21 -16.88 -4.08 -7.98
C GLU A 21 -16.30 -4.06 -6.56
N ARG A 22 -16.74 -5.00 -5.74
CA ARG A 22 -16.24 -5.25 -4.38
C ARG A 22 -15.61 -6.63 -4.28
N GLY A 23 -14.81 -6.83 -3.24
CA GLY A 23 -14.15 -8.09 -2.98
C GLY A 23 -12.82 -8.20 -3.71
N ILE A 24 -12.40 -9.42 -3.97
CA ILE A 24 -11.14 -9.74 -4.62
C ILE A 24 -11.44 -10.33 -6.00
N ASN A 25 -10.83 -9.78 -7.03
CA ASN A 25 -10.83 -10.36 -8.36
C ASN A 25 -9.47 -11.00 -8.63
N MET A 26 -9.44 -12.32 -8.86
CA MET A 26 -8.19 -13.06 -9.00
C MET A 26 -7.44 -12.76 -10.30
N GLU A 27 -8.10 -12.23 -11.32
CA GLU A 27 -7.43 -11.79 -12.55
C GLU A 27 -6.61 -10.52 -12.27
N GLU A 28 -7.20 -9.54 -11.56
CA GLU A 28 -6.51 -8.31 -11.13
C GLU A 28 -5.32 -8.63 -10.21
N VAL A 29 -5.52 -9.56 -9.24
CA VAL A 29 -4.44 -10.00 -8.35
C VAL A 29 -3.31 -10.68 -9.13
N ALA A 30 -3.64 -11.50 -10.12
CA ALA A 30 -2.64 -12.16 -10.96
C ALA A 30 -1.87 -11.16 -11.84
N ASP A 31 -2.55 -10.12 -12.37
CA ASP A 31 -1.89 -9.08 -13.16
C ASP A 31 -0.90 -8.27 -12.32
N ILE A 32 -1.30 -7.85 -11.13
CA ILE A 32 -0.42 -7.17 -10.17
C ILE A 32 0.76 -8.08 -9.82
N SER A 33 0.52 -9.36 -9.56
CA SER A 33 1.58 -10.33 -9.22
C SER A 33 2.62 -10.45 -10.34
N ARG A 34 2.18 -10.47 -11.61
CA ARG A 34 3.10 -10.49 -12.76
C ARG A 34 3.96 -9.22 -12.83
N GLN A 35 3.38 -8.05 -12.59
CA GLN A 35 4.13 -6.79 -12.58
C GLN A 35 5.16 -6.74 -11.44
N ILE A 36 4.80 -7.24 -10.25
CA ILE A 36 5.72 -7.35 -9.12
C ILE A 36 6.88 -8.30 -9.47
N ASN A 37 6.59 -9.43 -10.12
CA ASN A 37 7.62 -10.39 -10.53
C ASN A 37 8.66 -9.75 -11.47
N LEU A 38 8.24 -8.90 -12.41
CA LEU A 38 9.17 -8.19 -13.29
C LEU A 38 10.18 -7.33 -12.49
N ALA A 39 9.76 -6.69 -11.41
CA ALA A 39 10.66 -5.93 -10.53
C ALA A 39 11.64 -6.85 -9.79
N LEU A 40 11.17 -8.02 -9.33
CA LEU A 40 12.03 -9.02 -8.66
C LEU A 40 13.09 -9.58 -9.62
N GLU A 41 12.74 -9.85 -10.87
CA GLU A 41 13.67 -10.32 -11.91
C GLU A 41 14.78 -9.30 -12.20
N GLN A 42 14.53 -8.01 -11.98
CA GLN A 42 15.55 -6.96 -12.04
C GLN A 42 16.44 -6.89 -10.80
N GLY A 43 16.18 -7.72 -9.77
CA GLY A 43 16.93 -7.74 -8.52
C GLY A 43 16.44 -6.75 -7.47
N CYS A 44 15.24 -6.19 -7.64
CA CYS A 44 14.63 -5.28 -6.67
C CYS A 44 14.06 -6.07 -5.48
N GLN A 45 14.25 -5.59 -4.26
CA GLN A 45 13.61 -6.08 -3.05
C GLN A 45 12.28 -5.35 -2.86
N VAL A 46 11.18 -6.10 -2.82
CA VAL A 46 9.83 -5.52 -2.79
C VAL A 46 9.10 -5.87 -1.50
N ALA A 47 8.74 -4.84 -0.73
CA ALA A 47 7.76 -4.93 0.34
C ALA A 47 6.45 -4.26 -0.13
N ILE A 48 5.31 -4.83 0.24
CA ILE A 48 3.99 -4.37 -0.22
C ILE A 48 3.14 -3.99 0.98
N VAL A 49 2.48 -2.84 0.89
CA VAL A 49 1.44 -2.40 1.82
C VAL A 49 0.15 -2.24 1.03
N CYS A 50 -0.87 -3.02 1.33
CA CYS A 50 -2.16 -2.91 0.64
C CYS A 50 -3.28 -2.43 1.57
N GLY A 51 -4.21 -1.67 0.99
CA GLY A 51 -5.42 -1.24 1.67
C GLY A 51 -6.50 -2.33 1.71
N GLY A 52 -7.61 -2.05 2.41
CA GLY A 52 -8.75 -2.95 2.54
C GLY A 52 -10.07 -2.41 1.94
N GLY A 53 -10.00 -1.32 1.17
CA GLY A 53 -11.18 -0.59 0.67
C GLY A 53 -12.09 -1.36 -0.28
N ASN A 54 -11.58 -2.39 -0.94
CA ASN A 54 -12.37 -3.33 -1.76
C ASN A 54 -13.29 -4.24 -0.93
N ILE A 55 -12.93 -4.52 0.30
CA ILE A 55 -13.68 -5.41 1.22
C ILE A 55 -14.58 -4.58 2.13
N LEU A 56 -14.02 -3.53 2.75
CA LEU A 56 -14.72 -2.67 3.70
C LEU A 56 -14.45 -1.20 3.40
N ARG A 57 -15.53 -0.41 3.22
CA ARG A 57 -15.47 1.05 3.12
C ARG A 57 -16.03 1.69 4.38
N GLY A 58 -15.30 2.61 4.98
CA GLY A 58 -15.73 3.33 6.19
C GLY A 58 -17.08 4.05 6.05
N ALA A 59 -17.43 4.49 4.84
CA ALA A 59 -18.74 5.11 4.55
C ALA A 59 -19.94 4.17 4.81
N GLN A 60 -19.77 2.85 4.79
CA GLN A 60 -20.84 1.88 5.03
C GLN A 60 -21.31 1.86 6.49
N PHE A 61 -20.46 2.32 7.42
CA PHE A 61 -20.73 2.30 8.86
C PHE A 61 -21.40 3.59 9.36
N LYS A 62 -21.66 4.55 8.47
CA LYS A 62 -22.34 5.80 8.78
C LYS A 62 -23.86 5.76 8.57
N GLU A 63 -24.41 4.62 8.18
CA GLU A 63 -25.86 4.44 8.02
C GLU A 63 -26.57 4.42 9.38
N LYS A 64 -27.68 5.14 9.45
CA LYS A 64 -28.33 5.69 10.64
C LYS A 64 -28.82 4.72 11.75
N ASN A 65 -28.66 3.41 11.62
CA ASN A 65 -29.28 2.45 12.55
C ASN A 65 -28.35 1.39 13.17
N VAL A 66 -27.06 1.38 12.82
CA VAL A 66 -26.08 0.48 13.45
C VAL A 66 -24.83 1.27 13.76
N ALA A 67 -24.66 1.63 15.01
CA ALA A 67 -23.47 2.35 15.47
C ALA A 67 -22.31 1.37 15.69
N ILE A 68 -21.42 1.25 14.70
CA ILE A 68 -20.11 0.64 14.94
C ILE A 68 -19.17 1.74 15.45
N HIS A 69 -18.52 1.48 16.56
CA HIS A 69 -17.52 2.40 17.10
C HIS A 69 -16.38 2.59 16.09
N GLU A 70 -15.93 3.82 15.89
CA GLU A 70 -14.96 4.17 14.85
C GLU A 70 -13.66 3.36 14.97
N ALA A 71 -13.12 3.19 16.18
CA ALA A 71 -11.95 2.34 16.38
C ALA A 71 -12.18 0.89 15.95
N THR A 72 -13.39 0.35 16.17
CA THR A 72 -13.75 -1.01 15.69
C THR A 72 -13.75 -1.07 14.17
N ALA A 73 -14.30 -0.06 13.50
CA ALA A 73 -14.29 0.04 12.04
C ALA A 73 -12.85 0.07 11.49
N HIS A 74 -11.94 0.76 12.17
CA HIS A 74 -10.51 0.75 11.83
C HIS A 74 -9.89 -0.66 11.96
N TYR A 75 -10.17 -1.39 13.03
CA TYR A 75 -9.71 -2.78 13.17
C TYR A 75 -10.29 -3.69 12.09
N MET A 76 -11.57 -3.55 11.75
CA MET A 76 -12.18 -4.28 10.63
C MET A 76 -11.46 -3.98 9.31
N GLY A 77 -11.11 -2.71 9.06
CA GLY A 77 -10.32 -2.32 7.90
C GLY A 77 -8.92 -2.94 7.89
N MET A 78 -8.24 -3.02 9.05
CA MET A 78 -6.96 -3.70 9.18
C MET A 78 -7.06 -5.20 8.86
N LEU A 79 -8.12 -5.89 9.35
CA LEU A 79 -8.37 -7.29 9.01
C LEU A 79 -8.67 -7.49 7.53
N ALA A 80 -9.35 -6.55 6.89
CA ALA A 80 -9.57 -6.58 5.45
C ALA A 80 -8.25 -6.54 4.65
N THR A 81 -7.23 -5.80 5.12
CA THR A 81 -5.90 -5.82 4.50
C THR A 81 -5.23 -7.18 4.61
N VAL A 82 -5.47 -7.92 5.69
CA VAL A 82 -4.94 -9.28 5.87
C VAL A 82 -5.53 -10.23 4.84
N ILE A 83 -6.84 -10.15 4.60
CA ILE A 83 -7.52 -10.95 3.56
C ILE A 83 -6.89 -10.69 2.18
N ASN A 84 -6.69 -9.42 1.82
CA ASN A 84 -6.02 -9.04 0.58
C ASN A 84 -4.58 -9.55 0.50
N ALA A 85 -3.84 -9.47 1.61
CA ALA A 85 -2.45 -9.93 1.69
C ALA A 85 -2.33 -11.45 1.44
N LEU A 86 -3.24 -12.24 1.98
CA LEU A 86 -3.27 -13.69 1.76
C LEU A 86 -3.54 -14.04 0.28
N ALA A 87 -4.50 -13.36 -0.35
CA ALA A 87 -4.80 -13.57 -1.76
C ALA A 87 -3.60 -13.21 -2.66
N LEU A 88 -2.94 -12.09 -2.38
CA LEU A 88 -1.76 -11.65 -3.11
C LEU A 88 -0.55 -12.56 -2.88
N GLN A 89 -0.37 -13.09 -1.65
CA GLN A 89 0.66 -14.08 -1.34
C GLN A 89 0.52 -15.32 -2.23
N ASP A 90 -0.66 -15.92 -2.23
CA ASP A 90 -0.88 -17.15 -2.98
C ASP A 90 -0.72 -16.93 -4.49
N ALA A 91 -1.18 -15.80 -5.01
CA ALA A 91 -0.99 -15.47 -6.43
C ALA A 91 0.49 -15.26 -6.78
N LEU A 92 1.28 -14.62 -5.93
CA LEU A 92 2.72 -14.48 -6.12
C LEU A 92 3.44 -15.83 -6.05
N GLU A 93 3.06 -16.69 -5.11
CA GLU A 93 3.65 -18.02 -4.96
C GLU A 93 3.30 -18.95 -6.13
N CYS A 94 2.10 -18.82 -6.71
CA CYS A 94 1.70 -19.54 -7.93
C CYS A 94 2.61 -19.26 -9.13
N ILE A 95 3.25 -18.11 -9.20
CA ILE A 95 4.21 -17.73 -10.26
C ILE A 95 5.67 -17.85 -9.81
N GLY A 96 5.93 -18.52 -8.69
CA GLY A 96 7.27 -18.83 -8.19
C GLY A 96 7.91 -17.75 -7.31
N CYS A 97 7.21 -16.66 -6.97
CA CYS A 97 7.73 -15.62 -6.08
C CYS A 97 7.57 -16.04 -4.62
N GLN A 98 8.67 -16.36 -3.93
CA GLN A 98 8.61 -16.62 -2.50
C GLN A 98 8.09 -15.41 -1.74
N THR A 99 7.01 -15.58 -0.99
CA THR A 99 6.30 -14.46 -0.35
C THR A 99 6.07 -14.73 1.13
N ARG A 100 6.06 -13.69 1.95
CA ARG A 100 5.73 -13.75 3.38
C ARG A 100 4.76 -12.63 3.74
N VAL A 101 3.63 -12.99 4.34
CA VAL A 101 2.71 -12.04 4.97
C VAL A 101 3.14 -11.82 6.41
N MET A 102 3.33 -10.54 6.76
CA MET A 102 3.65 -10.13 8.14
C MET A 102 2.60 -9.14 8.61
N SER A 103 1.99 -9.40 9.75
CA SER A 103 0.90 -8.61 10.31
C SER A 103 1.32 -7.79 11.51
N ALA A 104 0.87 -6.52 11.54
CA ALA A 104 1.02 -5.66 12.71
C ALA A 104 0.11 -6.08 13.87
N ILE A 105 -1.03 -6.72 13.58
CA ILE A 105 -1.87 -7.36 14.58
C ILE A 105 -1.43 -8.83 14.69
N ARG A 106 -1.16 -9.29 15.90
CA ARG A 106 -0.72 -10.66 16.12
C ARG A 106 -1.82 -11.67 15.80
N MET A 107 -1.52 -12.60 14.88
CA MET A 107 -2.43 -13.65 14.42
C MET A 107 -1.62 -14.87 13.94
N ASP A 108 -0.89 -15.48 14.85
CA ASP A 108 0.17 -16.47 14.57
C ASP A 108 -0.29 -17.66 13.71
N GLY A 109 -1.60 -18.00 13.71
CA GLY A 109 -2.15 -19.06 12.85
C GLY A 109 -2.37 -18.66 11.39
N VAL A 110 -2.16 -17.37 11.02
CA VAL A 110 -2.50 -16.84 9.70
C VAL A 110 -1.31 -16.15 9.04
N ALA A 111 -0.55 -15.35 9.79
CA ALA A 111 0.55 -14.54 9.30
C ALA A 111 1.65 -14.41 10.34
N GLU A 112 2.88 -14.20 9.87
CA GLU A 112 3.98 -13.89 10.78
C GLU A 112 3.74 -12.54 11.49
N PRO A 113 4.13 -12.38 12.77
CA PRO A 113 4.13 -11.08 13.40
C PRO A 113 5.17 -10.18 12.73
N TYR A 114 4.80 -8.91 12.47
CA TYR A 114 5.73 -7.95 11.91
C TYR A 114 6.84 -7.62 12.90
N ILE A 115 8.05 -7.96 12.54
CA ILE A 115 9.29 -7.59 13.22
C ILE A 115 10.23 -7.04 12.16
N ARG A 116 10.62 -5.76 12.26
CA ARG A 116 11.43 -5.07 11.26
C ARG A 116 12.64 -5.89 10.78
N ARG A 117 13.44 -6.42 11.70
CA ARG A 117 14.64 -7.19 11.36
C ARG A 117 14.32 -8.48 10.60
N ARG A 118 13.20 -9.12 10.91
CA ARG A 118 12.75 -10.33 10.22
C ARG A 118 12.27 -9.98 8.80
N ALA A 119 11.51 -8.89 8.64
CA ALA A 119 11.08 -8.40 7.33
C ALA A 119 12.30 -8.06 6.44
N SER A 120 13.28 -7.32 6.96
CA SER A 120 14.53 -7.03 6.24
C SER A 120 15.25 -8.31 5.81
N ARG A 121 15.32 -9.32 6.69
CA ARG A 121 15.95 -10.60 6.36
C ARG A 121 15.19 -11.37 5.26
N HIS A 122 13.87 -11.30 5.22
CA HIS A 122 13.10 -11.86 4.11
C HIS A 122 13.42 -11.16 2.79
N LEU A 123 13.47 -9.84 2.78
CA LEU A 123 13.82 -9.04 1.59
C LEU A 123 15.25 -9.35 1.09
N GLU A 124 16.22 -9.46 1.98
CA GLU A 124 17.60 -9.86 1.65
C GLU A 124 17.71 -11.24 1.02
N LYS A 125 16.77 -12.14 1.35
CA LYS A 125 16.67 -13.47 0.75
C LYS A 125 15.88 -13.50 -0.57
N GLY A 126 15.54 -12.34 -1.13
CA GLY A 126 14.78 -12.24 -2.37
C GLY A 126 13.30 -12.59 -2.23
N ARG A 127 12.75 -12.59 -1.01
CA ARG A 127 11.33 -12.82 -0.77
C ARG A 127 10.54 -11.53 -0.86
N VAL A 128 9.35 -11.59 -1.40
CA VAL A 128 8.36 -10.52 -1.27
C VAL A 128 7.82 -10.51 0.16
N VAL A 129 7.71 -9.35 0.76
CA VAL A 129 7.09 -9.19 2.08
C VAL A 129 5.81 -8.38 1.93
N ILE A 130 4.68 -8.94 2.33
CA ILE A 130 3.40 -8.22 2.36
C ILE A 130 3.12 -7.83 3.80
N LEU A 131 3.03 -6.52 4.03
CA LEU A 131 2.85 -5.91 5.34
C LEU A 131 1.37 -5.63 5.55
N ALA A 132 0.72 -6.46 6.35
CA ALA A 132 -0.72 -6.42 6.60
C ALA A 132 -1.06 -5.76 7.93
N ALA A 133 -2.34 -5.39 8.10
CA ALA A 133 -2.90 -4.73 9.28
C ALA A 133 -2.33 -3.33 9.55
N GLY A 134 -1.83 -2.65 8.52
CA GLY A 134 -1.32 -1.28 8.63
C GLY A 134 -0.25 -1.12 9.71
N THR A 135 -0.47 -0.20 10.65
CA THR A 135 0.38 -0.02 11.84
C THR A 135 -0.06 -0.85 13.04
N GLY A 136 -1.23 -1.49 12.97
CA GLY A 136 -1.88 -2.17 14.09
C GLY A 136 -2.66 -1.22 15.02
N SER A 137 -2.64 0.08 14.75
CA SER A 137 -3.30 1.11 15.55
C SER A 137 -4.46 1.75 14.78
N PRO A 138 -5.62 1.98 15.43
CA PRO A 138 -6.72 2.72 14.81
C PRO A 138 -6.33 4.17 14.53
N TYR A 139 -7.10 4.85 13.67
CA TYR A 139 -6.91 6.26 13.26
C TYR A 139 -5.62 6.51 12.45
N VAL A 140 -4.97 5.48 11.96
CA VAL A 140 -3.81 5.59 11.08
C VAL A 140 -4.16 5.02 9.70
N THR A 141 -3.88 5.78 8.65
CA THR A 141 -4.19 5.37 7.28
C THR A 141 -3.18 4.35 6.73
N THR A 142 -3.57 3.70 5.64
CA THR A 142 -2.66 2.81 4.89
C THR A 142 -1.49 3.60 4.27
N ASP A 143 -1.70 4.85 3.86
CA ASP A 143 -0.64 5.72 3.35
C ASP A 143 0.40 6.02 4.43
N THR A 144 -0.04 6.38 5.65
CA THR A 144 0.87 6.58 6.79
C THR A 144 1.59 5.28 7.17
N ALA A 145 0.89 4.14 7.14
CA ALA A 145 1.53 2.85 7.37
C ALA A 145 2.62 2.56 6.33
N ALA A 146 2.35 2.82 5.05
CA ALA A 146 3.33 2.62 3.98
C ALA A 146 4.56 3.52 4.15
N ALA A 147 4.37 4.78 4.49
CA ALA A 147 5.47 5.72 4.79
C ALA A 147 6.33 5.21 5.96
N GLN A 148 5.71 4.81 7.06
CA GLN A 148 6.41 4.27 8.23
C GLN A 148 7.20 3.01 7.88
N ARG A 149 6.59 2.05 7.16
CA ARG A 149 7.27 0.82 6.76
C ARG A 149 8.42 1.07 5.80
N ALA A 150 8.29 2.04 4.89
CA ALA A 150 9.38 2.43 3.99
C ALA A 150 10.61 2.91 4.78
N MET A 151 10.42 3.74 5.79
CA MET A 151 11.49 4.22 6.66
C MET A 151 12.09 3.09 7.52
N GLU A 152 11.23 2.28 8.17
CA GLU A 152 11.67 1.16 9.02
C GLU A 152 12.50 0.11 8.26
N LEU A 153 12.15 -0.15 7.00
CA LEU A 153 12.83 -1.10 6.13
C LEU A 153 14.00 -0.49 5.36
N GLU A 154 14.26 0.80 5.57
CA GLU A 154 15.32 1.52 4.84
C GLU A 154 15.14 1.38 3.32
N ALA A 155 13.91 1.59 2.85
CA ALA A 155 13.62 1.57 1.43
C ALA A 155 14.23 2.80 0.73
N ASP A 156 14.63 2.63 -0.52
CA ASP A 156 15.16 3.73 -1.32
C ASP A 156 14.05 4.69 -1.77
N ILE A 157 12.83 4.17 -1.93
CA ILE A 157 11.67 4.90 -2.42
C ILE A 157 10.35 4.24 -1.97
N LEU A 158 9.32 5.06 -1.76
CA LEU A 158 7.94 4.66 -1.60
C LEU A 158 7.21 4.79 -2.94
N LEU A 159 6.72 3.69 -3.48
CA LEU A 159 5.97 3.61 -4.71
C LEU A 159 4.47 3.61 -4.39
N LYS A 160 3.71 4.54 -4.96
CA LYS A 160 2.25 4.59 -4.82
C LYS A 160 1.60 4.29 -6.17
N ALA A 161 1.06 3.09 -6.32
CA ALA A 161 0.25 2.73 -7.47
C ALA A 161 -1.14 3.38 -7.37
N THR A 162 -1.58 4.01 -8.45
CA THR A 162 -2.87 4.69 -8.57
C THR A 162 -3.53 4.37 -9.92
N ARG A 163 -4.70 4.95 -10.19
CA ARG A 163 -5.38 4.86 -11.49
C ARG A 163 -4.99 5.97 -12.45
N VAL A 164 -4.14 6.89 -12.01
CA VAL A 164 -3.68 8.04 -12.80
C VAL A 164 -2.15 8.01 -12.89
N ASP A 165 -1.60 8.63 -13.92
CA ASP A 165 -0.18 8.52 -14.27
C ASP A 165 0.77 9.23 -13.31
N GLY A 166 0.25 9.94 -12.33
CA GLY A 166 1.06 10.63 -11.32
C GLY A 166 0.27 11.68 -10.54
N VAL A 167 0.94 12.76 -10.16
CA VAL A 167 0.35 13.85 -9.38
C VAL A 167 -0.19 14.93 -10.30
N TYR A 168 -1.42 15.37 -10.03
CA TYR A 168 -2.11 16.42 -10.76
C TYR A 168 -2.56 17.54 -9.82
N SER A 169 -2.81 18.74 -10.38
CA SER A 169 -3.38 19.88 -9.65
C SER A 169 -4.77 19.58 -9.08
N GLU A 170 -5.53 18.75 -9.78
CA GLU A 170 -6.87 18.27 -9.42
C GLU A 170 -7.04 16.84 -9.95
N ASP A 171 -8.20 16.24 -9.66
CA ASP A 171 -8.54 14.90 -10.15
C ASP A 171 -8.73 14.93 -11.70
N PRO A 172 -7.82 14.31 -12.48
CA PRO A 172 -7.90 14.35 -13.94
C PRO A 172 -9.11 13.58 -14.51
N GLU A 173 -9.71 12.67 -13.74
CA GLU A 173 -10.94 11.98 -14.14
C GLU A 173 -12.15 12.91 -14.09
N LYS A 174 -12.10 13.98 -13.29
CA LYS A 174 -13.19 14.97 -13.12
C LYS A 174 -12.90 16.26 -13.86
N ASN A 175 -11.65 16.67 -13.93
CA ASN A 175 -11.24 17.89 -14.62
C ASN A 175 -10.21 17.58 -15.71
N PRO A 176 -10.60 17.60 -17.00
CA PRO A 176 -9.68 17.35 -18.11
C PRO A 176 -8.60 18.43 -18.28
N HIS A 177 -8.73 19.57 -17.57
CA HIS A 177 -7.70 20.63 -17.53
C HIS A 177 -6.74 20.50 -16.35
N ALA A 178 -6.81 19.41 -15.58
CA ALA A 178 -5.87 19.16 -14.49
C ALA A 178 -4.44 19.12 -15.02
N VAL A 179 -3.55 19.87 -14.37
CA VAL A 179 -2.14 19.96 -14.76
C VAL A 179 -1.37 18.81 -14.13
N PHE A 180 -0.66 18.05 -14.95
CA PHE A 180 0.25 17.00 -14.50
C PHE A 180 1.56 17.61 -14.00
N TYR A 181 2.02 17.14 -12.85
CA TYR A 181 3.30 17.50 -12.27
C TYR A 181 4.28 16.32 -12.38
N PRO A 182 5.30 16.39 -13.24
CA PRO A 182 6.29 15.32 -13.38
C PRO A 182 7.21 15.21 -12.16
N GLU A 183 7.41 16.31 -11.44
CA GLU A 183 8.22 16.40 -10.24
C GLU A 183 7.67 17.50 -9.31
N LEU A 184 7.65 17.23 -8.02
CA LEU A 184 7.20 18.14 -6.97
C LEU A 184 8.05 17.97 -5.72
N ASP A 185 8.32 19.06 -5.02
CA ASP A 185 8.81 19.00 -3.65
C ASP A 185 7.65 18.87 -2.65
N PHE A 186 7.93 18.35 -1.45
CA PHE A 186 6.92 18.13 -0.42
C PHE A 186 6.27 19.43 0.07
N GLN A 187 7.03 20.52 0.08
CA GLN A 187 6.52 21.82 0.50
C GLN A 187 5.40 22.29 -0.43
N THR A 188 5.61 22.21 -1.73
CA THR A 188 4.61 22.52 -2.75
C THR A 188 3.37 21.64 -2.63
N VAL A 189 3.53 20.34 -2.36
CA VAL A 189 2.41 19.42 -2.13
C VAL A 189 1.55 19.86 -0.96
N ILE A 190 2.17 20.27 0.15
CA ILE A 190 1.49 20.75 1.36
C ILE A 190 0.81 22.09 1.10
N GLU A 191 1.52 23.07 0.55
CA GLU A 191 1.02 24.44 0.32
C GLU A 191 -0.17 24.48 -0.65
N GLN A 192 -0.12 23.65 -1.69
CA GLN A 192 -1.21 23.57 -2.67
C GLN A 192 -2.31 22.58 -2.28
N GLY A 193 -2.14 21.83 -1.18
CA GLY A 193 -3.11 20.84 -0.72
C GLY A 193 -3.34 19.70 -1.71
N LEU A 194 -2.28 19.29 -2.44
CA LEU A 194 -2.37 18.25 -3.46
C LEU A 194 -2.63 16.88 -2.83
N ARG A 195 -3.55 16.12 -3.42
CA ARG A 195 -3.98 14.81 -2.89
C ARG A 195 -3.07 13.68 -3.39
N VAL A 196 -1.83 13.68 -2.92
CA VAL A 196 -0.86 12.60 -3.20
C VAL A 196 -1.06 11.45 -2.20
N MET A 197 -0.96 11.78 -0.91
CA MET A 197 -1.16 10.92 0.25
C MET A 197 -1.82 11.76 1.35
N ASP A 198 -2.21 11.16 2.46
CA ASP A 198 -2.65 11.96 3.59
C ASP A 198 -1.51 12.83 4.18
N SER A 199 -1.88 13.89 4.87
CA SER A 199 -0.91 14.89 5.36
C SER A 199 0.12 14.30 6.33
N THR A 200 -0.25 13.30 7.12
CA THR A 200 0.67 12.63 8.05
C THR A 200 1.73 11.85 7.29
N ALA A 201 1.32 11.09 6.25
CA ALA A 201 2.26 10.36 5.40
C ALA A 201 3.23 11.30 4.68
N ILE A 202 2.73 12.41 4.13
CA ILE A 202 3.56 13.43 3.46
C ILE A 202 4.57 14.05 4.43
N SER A 203 4.13 14.44 5.64
CA SER A 203 5.03 15.01 6.65
C SER A 203 6.11 14.02 7.08
N HIS A 204 5.75 12.76 7.31
CA HIS A 204 6.73 11.71 7.63
C HIS A 204 7.78 11.51 6.53
N CYS A 205 7.34 11.46 5.26
CA CYS A 205 8.25 11.31 4.15
C CYS A 205 9.16 12.54 3.97
N MET A 206 8.62 13.75 4.15
CA MET A 206 9.38 15.00 4.08
C MET A 206 10.48 15.06 5.15
N GLU A 207 10.13 14.82 6.42
CA GLU A 207 11.06 14.87 7.56
C GLU A 207 12.20 13.85 7.42
N ASN A 208 11.91 12.68 6.85
CA ASN A 208 12.88 11.60 6.69
C ASN A 208 13.50 11.54 5.27
N LYS A 209 13.18 12.50 4.40
CA LYS A 209 13.67 12.57 3.01
C LYS A 209 13.39 11.29 2.21
N MET A 210 12.25 10.64 2.50
CA MET A 210 11.80 9.46 1.76
C MET A 210 11.12 9.89 0.46
N PRO A 211 11.70 9.63 -0.71
CA PRO A 211 11.07 10.00 -1.98
C PRO A 211 9.82 9.16 -2.23
N ILE A 212 8.84 9.76 -2.90
CA ILE A 212 7.59 9.10 -3.30
C ILE A 212 7.49 9.16 -4.82
N LEU A 213 7.21 8.03 -5.46
CA LEU A 213 6.84 7.96 -6.88
C LEU A 213 5.37 7.53 -6.98
N VAL A 214 4.56 8.35 -7.64
CA VAL A 214 3.16 8.08 -7.94
C VAL A 214 3.05 7.66 -9.41
N PHE A 215 2.40 6.54 -9.69
CA PHE A 215 2.31 5.97 -11.04
C PHE A 215 1.03 5.14 -11.21
N ASN A 216 0.69 4.85 -12.46
CA ASN A 216 -0.43 3.99 -12.85
C ASN A 216 0.02 2.52 -13.01
#